data_a6eeb71d3938ab892d4ee6aed4b96d92
#
_entry.id   a6eeb71d3938ab892d4ee6aed4b96d92
#
_cell.length_a   1.000
_cell.length_b   1.000
_cell.length_c   1.000
_cell.angle_alpha   90.00
_cell.angle_beta   90.00
_cell.angle_gamma   90.00
#
_symmetry.space_group_name_H-M   'P 1'
#
loop_
_entity.id
_entity.type
_entity.pdbx_description
1 polymer ?
#
loop_
_entity_poly.entity_id
_entity_poly.type
_entity_poly.pdbx_seq_one_letter_code
_entity_poly.pdbx_strand_id
1 'polypeptide(L)'
;MSAHRPPRPPSGAAAAVRTEQQVSAGGAVVREADGRLEVVLVLVGARRRWQLPKGLVEAGETPESAAQREVREEAGVEAEPAGLLDVIDYWYVGDQRGERVRFHKRVHFFLFHYRAGRVEDHDDEVHEARWVPLAEAGAQLAFPNERRVVERAAELLAAERPGS
;
A
#
# COMPACT_ATOMS: atom_id res chain seq x y z
N MET A 1 48.41 22.07 -24.38
CA MET A 1 47.44 22.14 -23.30
C MET A 1 46.32 21.17 -23.54
N SER A 2 46.32 20.09 -22.81
CA SER A 2 45.24 19.15 -22.88
C SER A 2 44.04 19.67 -22.08
N ALA A 3 42.95 19.92 -22.76
CA ALA A 3 41.71 20.20 -22.06
C ALA A 3 41.36 18.98 -21.25
N HIS A 4 41.26 19.16 -19.95
CA HIS A 4 40.87 18.08 -19.08
C HIS A 4 39.39 17.72 -19.35
N ARG A 5 39.19 16.58 -19.94
CA ARG A 5 37.84 16.09 -20.22
C ARG A 5 37.31 15.48 -18.95
N PRO A 6 36.16 15.92 -18.46
CA PRO A 6 35.58 15.28 -17.28
C PRO A 6 35.35 13.78 -17.55
N PRO A 7 35.52 12.94 -16.55
CA PRO A 7 35.30 11.52 -16.76
C PRO A 7 33.88 11.27 -17.23
N ARG A 8 33.78 10.49 -18.27
CA ARG A 8 32.49 10.09 -18.80
C ARG A 8 31.79 9.21 -17.77
N PRO A 9 30.51 9.48 -17.43
CA PRO A 9 29.80 8.55 -16.59
C PRO A 9 29.80 7.16 -17.23
N PRO A 10 29.82 6.09 -16.43
CA PRO A 10 29.84 4.74 -17.00
C PRO A 10 28.67 4.56 -17.95
N SER A 11 28.96 4.09 -19.15
CA SER A 11 27.95 3.94 -20.19
C SER A 11 26.86 2.98 -19.72
N GLY A 12 25.63 3.43 -19.81
CA GLY A 12 24.46 2.63 -19.52
C GLY A 12 24.08 2.49 -18.06
N ALA A 13 24.86 3.02 -17.12
CA ALA A 13 24.53 2.86 -15.71
C ALA A 13 23.75 4.06 -15.16
N ALA A 14 24.42 5.02 -14.56
CA ALA A 14 23.75 6.07 -13.81
C ALA A 14 23.14 7.16 -14.69
N ALA A 15 23.72 7.43 -15.88
CA ALA A 15 23.28 8.52 -16.74
C ALA A 15 21.96 8.24 -17.46
N ALA A 16 21.62 6.94 -17.64
CA ALA A 16 20.42 6.55 -18.36
C ALA A 16 19.20 6.35 -17.46
N VAL A 17 19.38 6.35 -16.13
CA VAL A 17 18.31 6.02 -15.18
C VAL A 17 18.05 7.20 -14.25
N ARG A 18 16.94 7.87 -14.50
CA ARG A 18 16.42 8.90 -13.61
C ARG A 18 15.68 8.23 -12.45
N THR A 19 15.76 8.82 -11.27
CA THR A 19 14.96 8.38 -10.12
C THR A 19 13.75 9.28 -9.98
N GLU A 20 12.58 8.67 -9.87
CA GLU A 20 11.33 9.37 -9.67
C GLU A 20 10.67 8.92 -8.37
N GLN A 21 10.19 9.89 -7.61
CA GLN A 21 9.52 9.63 -6.33
C GLN A 21 8.01 9.52 -6.54
N GLN A 22 7.41 8.53 -5.93
CA GLN A 22 5.96 8.36 -5.91
C GLN A 22 5.51 8.19 -4.46
N VAL A 23 4.41 8.85 -4.10
CA VAL A 23 3.82 8.71 -2.78
C VAL A 23 2.44 8.09 -2.95
N SER A 24 2.22 7.01 -2.21
CA SER A 24 0.94 6.33 -2.16
C SER A 24 0.47 6.21 -0.72
N ALA A 25 -0.79 5.88 -0.55
CA ALA A 25 -1.36 5.66 0.76
C ALA A 25 -2.40 4.56 0.68
N GLY A 26 -2.56 3.84 1.78
CA GLY A 26 -3.51 2.75 1.83
C GLY A 26 -3.88 2.43 3.27
N GLY A 27 -4.61 1.36 3.45
CA GLY A 27 -5.13 1.04 4.76
C GLY A 27 -5.28 -0.43 5.06
N ALA A 28 -5.12 -0.74 6.33
CA ALA A 28 -5.55 -2.00 6.92
C ALA A 28 -6.90 -1.70 7.58
N VAL A 29 -7.97 -2.13 6.93
CA VAL A 29 -9.35 -1.93 7.40
C VAL A 29 -9.74 -3.13 8.23
N VAL A 30 -10.05 -2.89 9.50
CA VAL A 30 -10.36 -3.97 10.44
C VAL A 30 -11.80 -3.90 10.92
N ARG A 31 -12.37 -5.07 11.17
CA ARG A 31 -13.67 -5.24 11.83
C ARG A 31 -13.61 -6.43 12.78
N GLU A 32 -14.55 -6.47 13.69
CA GLU A 32 -14.77 -7.65 14.49
C GLU A 32 -16.00 -8.39 13.95
N ALA A 33 -15.85 -9.68 13.70
CA ALA A 33 -16.93 -10.54 13.24
C ALA A 33 -16.84 -11.87 13.98
N ASP A 34 -17.91 -12.26 14.65
CA ASP A 34 -17.98 -13.52 15.40
C ASP A 34 -16.83 -13.70 16.40
N GLY A 35 -16.45 -12.60 17.09
CA GLY A 35 -15.39 -12.62 18.08
C GLY A 35 -13.98 -12.60 17.51
N ARG A 36 -13.83 -12.46 16.20
CA ARG A 36 -12.54 -12.49 15.52
C ARG A 36 -12.30 -11.18 14.77
N LEU A 37 -11.05 -10.74 14.75
CA LEU A 37 -10.65 -9.58 13.95
C LEU A 37 -10.42 -10.02 12.52
N GLU A 38 -10.96 -9.24 11.59
CA GLU A 38 -10.77 -9.44 10.16
C GLU A 38 -10.21 -8.17 9.51
N VAL A 39 -9.49 -8.34 8.42
CA VAL A 39 -8.94 -7.23 7.63
C VAL A 39 -9.30 -7.44 6.16
N VAL A 40 -9.48 -6.33 5.43
CA VAL A 40 -9.78 -6.42 3.99
C VAL A 40 -8.49 -6.59 3.20
N LEU A 41 -8.45 -7.61 2.34
CA LEU A 41 -7.42 -7.77 1.33
C LEU A 41 -8.05 -7.64 -0.05
N VAL A 42 -7.30 -7.14 -1.01
CA VAL A 42 -7.74 -6.96 -2.38
C VAL A 42 -6.84 -7.74 -3.34
N LEU A 43 -7.46 -8.34 -4.35
CA LEU A 43 -6.76 -9.09 -5.38
C LEU A 43 -6.59 -8.18 -6.59
N VAL A 44 -5.35 -7.82 -6.90
CA VAL A 44 -5.06 -6.79 -7.90
C VAL A 44 -3.96 -7.22 -8.87
N GLY A 45 -3.91 -6.52 -10.00
CA GLY A 45 -2.85 -6.66 -10.99
C GLY A 45 -3.02 -7.84 -11.92
N ALA A 46 -2.21 -7.86 -12.97
CA ALA A 46 -2.22 -8.94 -13.97
C ALA A 46 -1.86 -10.30 -13.38
N ARG A 47 -1.04 -10.30 -12.34
CA ARG A 47 -0.61 -11.53 -11.66
C ARG A 47 -1.55 -11.95 -10.54
N ARG A 48 -2.62 -11.19 -10.29
CA ARG A 48 -3.65 -11.49 -9.28
C ARG A 48 -3.05 -11.78 -7.91
N ARG A 49 -2.46 -10.73 -7.32
CA ARG A 49 -1.81 -10.82 -6.00
C ARG A 49 -2.65 -10.19 -4.92
N TRP A 50 -2.72 -10.82 -3.77
CA TRP A 50 -3.39 -10.27 -2.60
C TRP A 50 -2.55 -9.19 -1.96
N GLN A 51 -3.16 -8.04 -1.76
CA GLN A 51 -2.51 -6.84 -1.23
C GLN A 51 -3.47 -6.07 -0.32
N LEU A 52 -2.92 -5.14 0.44
CA LEU A 52 -3.73 -4.15 1.11
C LEU A 52 -4.20 -3.10 0.09
N PRO A 53 -5.41 -2.54 0.24
CA PRO A 53 -5.87 -1.47 -0.64
C PRO A 53 -4.96 -0.25 -0.51
N LYS A 54 -4.55 0.31 -1.65
CA LYS A 54 -3.67 1.48 -1.71
C LYS A 54 -3.69 2.10 -3.10
N GLY A 55 -3.27 3.35 -3.18
CA GLY A 55 -3.11 4.04 -4.45
C GLY A 55 -2.37 5.36 -4.29
N LEU A 56 -2.16 6.04 -5.39
CA LEU A 56 -1.39 7.28 -5.42
C LEU A 56 -2.10 8.40 -4.64
N VAL A 57 -1.31 9.17 -3.93
CA VAL A 57 -1.77 10.41 -3.30
C VAL A 57 -1.89 11.45 -4.42
N GLU A 58 -3.08 11.97 -4.62
CA GLU A 58 -3.35 12.97 -5.64
C GLU A 58 -3.09 14.39 -5.14
N ALA A 59 -2.97 15.32 -6.09
CA ALA A 59 -2.76 16.72 -5.74
C ALA A 59 -3.87 17.21 -4.81
N GLY A 60 -3.48 17.89 -3.73
CA GLY A 60 -4.41 18.41 -2.76
C GLY A 60 -4.84 17.43 -1.67
N GLU A 61 -4.47 16.17 -1.80
CA GLU A 61 -4.77 15.18 -0.77
C GLU A 61 -3.64 15.07 0.26
N THR A 62 -4.01 14.76 1.50
CA THR A 62 -3.05 14.27 2.48
C THR A 62 -2.92 12.75 2.31
N PRO A 63 -1.84 12.13 2.80
CA PRO A 63 -1.77 10.67 2.78
C PRO A 63 -2.98 10.00 3.44
N GLU A 64 -3.46 10.52 4.55
CA GLU A 64 -4.63 9.95 5.24
C GLU A 64 -5.90 10.04 4.39
N SER A 65 -6.16 11.20 3.78
CA SER A 65 -7.35 11.36 2.94
C SER A 65 -7.27 10.51 1.66
N ALA A 66 -6.08 10.37 1.10
CA ALA A 66 -5.86 9.48 -0.05
C ALA A 66 -6.10 8.03 0.34
N ALA A 67 -5.60 7.62 1.52
CA ALA A 67 -5.84 6.27 2.02
C ALA A 67 -7.33 5.99 2.20
N GLN A 68 -8.08 6.94 2.74
CA GLN A 68 -9.51 6.80 2.93
C GLN A 68 -10.26 6.66 1.61
N ARG A 69 -9.87 7.44 0.60
CA ARG A 69 -10.44 7.35 -0.74
C ARG A 69 -10.13 6.00 -1.38
N GLU A 70 -8.87 5.55 -1.31
CA GLU A 70 -8.46 4.27 -1.89
C GLU A 70 -9.13 3.09 -1.21
N VAL A 71 -9.31 3.13 0.10
CA VAL A 71 -10.07 2.11 0.83
C VAL A 71 -11.50 2.02 0.29
N ARG A 72 -12.15 3.15 0.09
CA ARG A 72 -13.52 3.15 -0.45
C ARG A 72 -13.55 2.60 -1.88
N GLU A 73 -12.62 3.00 -2.73
CA GLU A 73 -12.58 2.56 -4.12
C GLU A 73 -12.20 1.09 -4.26
N GLU A 74 -11.10 0.68 -3.64
CA GLU A 74 -10.57 -0.68 -3.82
C GLU A 74 -11.21 -1.71 -2.93
N ALA A 75 -11.57 -1.35 -1.71
CA ALA A 75 -12.17 -2.28 -0.77
C ALA A 75 -13.70 -2.20 -0.71
N GLY A 76 -14.29 -1.17 -1.32
CA GLY A 76 -15.75 -1.01 -1.36
C GLY A 76 -16.39 -0.57 -0.07
N VAL A 77 -15.62 -0.25 0.95
CA VAL A 77 -16.14 0.03 2.28
C VAL A 77 -15.80 1.43 2.74
N GLU A 78 -16.62 1.94 3.64
CA GLU A 78 -16.35 3.17 4.36
C GLU A 78 -15.74 2.83 5.71
N ALA A 79 -14.67 3.52 6.06
CA ALA A 79 -13.93 3.25 7.27
C ALA A 79 -13.39 4.54 7.87
N GLU A 80 -13.18 4.52 9.17
CA GLU A 80 -12.68 5.66 9.92
C GLU A 80 -11.19 5.50 10.21
N PRO A 81 -10.36 6.51 9.87
CA PRO A 81 -8.93 6.42 10.13
C PRO A 81 -8.63 6.40 11.64
N ALA A 82 -7.67 5.57 12.01
CA ALA A 82 -7.29 5.35 13.41
C ALA A 82 -5.78 5.38 13.62
N GLY A 83 -5.06 6.11 12.79
CA GLY A 83 -3.63 6.36 12.94
C GLY A 83 -2.73 5.66 11.95
N LEU A 84 -1.54 6.17 11.81
CA LEU A 84 -0.52 5.63 10.91
C LEU A 84 0.05 4.34 11.49
N LEU A 85 0.09 3.29 10.67
CA LEU A 85 0.68 2.01 11.05
C LEU A 85 2.16 1.95 10.68
N ASP A 86 2.46 2.28 9.43
CA ASP A 86 3.83 2.18 8.92
C ASP A 86 3.97 2.94 7.61
N VAL A 87 5.20 3.27 7.27
CA VAL A 87 5.57 3.82 5.96
C VAL A 87 6.56 2.85 5.35
N ILE A 88 6.22 2.30 4.20
CA ILE A 88 7.06 1.30 3.55
C ILE A 88 7.56 1.81 2.20
N ASP A 89 8.71 1.33 1.80
CA ASP A 89 9.37 1.76 0.57
C ASP A 89 9.46 0.60 -0.42
N TYR A 90 9.21 0.92 -1.69
CA TYR A 90 9.43 0.00 -2.81
C TYR A 90 10.33 0.67 -3.82
N TRP A 91 11.25 -0.11 -4.38
CA TRP A 91 12.11 0.33 -5.47
C TRP A 91 11.85 -0.58 -6.66
N TYR A 92 11.62 0.01 -7.83
CA TYR A 92 11.46 -0.76 -9.06
C TYR A 92 11.91 0.06 -10.25
N VAL A 93 12.15 -0.62 -11.36
CA VAL A 93 12.55 0.01 -12.61
C VAL A 93 11.41 -0.21 -13.61
N GLY A 94 11.01 0.85 -14.29
CA GLY A 94 9.97 0.83 -15.30
C GLY A 94 10.31 1.78 -16.43
N ASP A 95 9.45 1.80 -17.44
CA ASP A 95 9.59 2.72 -18.55
C ASP A 95 8.58 3.84 -18.43
N GLN A 96 9.05 5.07 -18.69
CA GLN A 96 8.20 6.25 -18.72
C GLN A 96 8.58 7.07 -19.93
N ARG A 97 7.62 7.26 -20.84
CA ARG A 97 7.82 8.02 -22.08
C ARG A 97 9.02 7.53 -22.89
N GLY A 98 9.21 6.21 -22.97
CA GLY A 98 10.32 5.62 -23.69
C GLY A 98 11.64 5.63 -22.96
N GLU A 99 11.69 6.18 -21.75
CA GLU A 99 12.89 6.21 -20.92
C GLU A 99 12.80 5.20 -19.79
N ARG A 100 13.92 4.60 -19.45
CA ARG A 100 14.03 3.73 -18.30
C ARG A 100 14.15 4.57 -17.03
N VAL A 101 13.26 4.36 -16.09
CA VAL A 101 13.17 5.15 -14.87
C VAL A 101 13.22 4.24 -13.66
N ARG A 102 13.98 4.65 -12.66
CA ARG A 102 14.01 4.00 -11.36
C ARG A 102 12.98 4.70 -10.47
N PHE A 103 12.02 3.92 -9.98
CA PHE A 103 10.98 4.46 -9.12
C PHE A 103 11.25 4.13 -7.67
N HIS A 104 11.11 5.15 -6.83
CA HIS A 104 11.06 5.00 -5.38
C HIS A 104 9.63 5.31 -4.95
N LYS A 105 8.91 4.28 -4.54
CA LYS A 105 7.53 4.41 -4.11
C LYS A 105 7.46 4.29 -2.59
N ARG A 106 6.92 5.32 -1.96
CA ARG A 106 6.70 5.34 -0.51
C ARG A 106 5.22 5.22 -0.25
N VAL A 107 4.82 4.26 0.57
CA VAL A 107 3.42 3.99 0.87
C VAL A 107 3.16 4.18 2.36
N HIS A 108 2.22 5.08 2.67
CA HIS A 108 1.76 5.32 4.03
C HIS A 108 0.55 4.44 4.28
N PHE A 109 0.64 3.51 5.23
CA PHE A 109 -0.46 2.65 5.60
C PHE A 109 -1.05 3.07 6.94
N PHE A 110 -2.38 3.25 6.95
CA PHE A 110 -3.14 3.66 8.13
C PHE A 110 -4.02 2.52 8.61
N LEU A 111 -4.28 2.50 9.91
CA LEU A 111 -5.31 1.65 10.48
C LEU A 111 -6.66 2.32 10.25
N PHE A 112 -7.66 1.53 9.84
CA PHE A 112 -9.04 1.99 9.68
C PHE A 112 -9.98 1.06 10.41
N HIS A 113 -10.99 1.62 11.03
CA HIS A 113 -12.10 0.86 11.59
C HIS A 113 -13.28 0.87 10.62
N TYR A 114 -13.74 -0.30 10.24
CA TYR A 114 -14.90 -0.46 9.36
C TYR A 114 -16.14 0.22 9.94
N ARG A 115 -16.89 0.90 9.07
CA ARG A 115 -18.15 1.56 9.45
C ARG A 115 -19.33 1.07 8.64
N ALA A 116 -19.19 0.97 7.32
CA ALA A 116 -20.31 0.65 6.43
C ALA A 116 -19.79 0.16 5.08
N GLY A 117 -20.70 -0.33 4.27
CA GLY A 117 -20.39 -0.75 2.92
C GLY A 117 -20.06 -2.22 2.80
N ARG A 118 -19.87 -2.67 1.56
CA ARG A 118 -19.66 -4.07 1.22
C ARG A 118 -18.41 -4.22 0.37
N VAL A 119 -17.61 -5.22 0.65
CA VAL A 119 -16.39 -5.46 -0.14
C VAL A 119 -16.70 -5.78 -1.61
N GLU A 120 -17.90 -6.27 -1.91
CA GLU A 120 -18.34 -6.51 -3.28
C GLU A 120 -18.51 -5.23 -4.09
N ASP A 121 -18.56 -4.08 -3.43
CA ASP A 121 -18.68 -2.76 -4.08
C ASP A 121 -17.33 -2.16 -4.48
N HIS A 122 -16.26 -2.96 -4.48
CA HIS A 122 -14.95 -2.55 -4.97
C HIS A 122 -15.03 -2.12 -6.44
N ASP A 123 -14.08 -1.28 -6.88
CA ASP A 123 -14.04 -0.81 -8.26
C ASP A 123 -13.52 -1.87 -9.25
N ASP A 124 -13.48 -1.50 -10.54
CA ASP A 124 -13.09 -2.42 -11.60
C ASP A 124 -11.59 -2.72 -11.65
N GLU A 125 -10.77 -1.94 -10.96
CA GLU A 125 -9.33 -2.18 -10.89
C GLU A 125 -8.99 -3.36 -10.00
N VAL A 126 -9.92 -3.75 -9.13
CA VAL A 126 -9.76 -4.86 -8.19
C VAL A 126 -10.54 -6.06 -8.71
N HIS A 127 -9.88 -7.22 -8.74
CA HIS A 127 -10.54 -8.47 -9.16
C HIS A 127 -11.47 -8.99 -8.08
N GLU A 128 -11.05 -8.88 -6.83
CA GLU A 128 -11.83 -9.35 -5.68
C GLU A 128 -11.37 -8.61 -4.43
N ALA A 129 -12.29 -8.33 -3.53
CA ALA A 129 -11.99 -7.83 -2.19
C ALA A 129 -12.67 -8.76 -1.19
N ARG A 130 -11.98 -9.11 -0.11
CA ARG A 130 -12.55 -10.00 0.90
C ARG A 130 -12.07 -9.68 2.29
N TRP A 131 -12.89 -10.05 3.26
CA TRP A 131 -12.51 -10.06 4.66
C TRP A 131 -11.73 -11.33 4.97
N VAL A 132 -10.60 -11.20 5.63
CA VAL A 132 -9.70 -12.30 5.98
C VAL A 132 -9.40 -12.21 7.47
N PRO A 133 -9.38 -13.31 8.21
CA PRO A 133 -8.95 -13.24 9.60
C PRO A 133 -7.60 -12.54 9.71
N LEU A 134 -7.48 -11.57 10.60
CA LEU A 134 -6.27 -10.77 10.74
C LEU A 134 -5.05 -11.66 11.01
N ALA A 135 -5.21 -12.71 11.79
CA ALA A 135 -4.14 -13.66 12.10
C ALA A 135 -3.65 -14.45 10.88
N GLU A 136 -4.46 -14.55 9.82
CA GLU A 136 -4.15 -15.30 8.62
C GLU A 136 -3.72 -14.41 7.45
N ALA A 137 -3.96 -13.10 7.56
CA ALA A 137 -3.74 -12.16 6.46
C ALA A 137 -2.28 -12.13 6.00
N GLY A 138 -1.33 -12.19 6.91
CA GLY A 138 0.08 -12.17 6.57
C GLY A 138 0.49 -13.29 5.63
N ALA A 139 -0.09 -14.47 5.79
CA ALA A 139 0.23 -15.62 4.94
C ALA A 139 -0.32 -15.48 3.52
N GLN A 140 -1.36 -14.68 3.33
CA GLN A 140 -1.98 -14.45 2.03
C GLN A 140 -1.37 -13.28 1.27
N LEU A 141 -0.78 -12.32 1.96
CA LEU A 141 -0.19 -11.14 1.36
C LEU A 141 1.05 -11.50 0.52
N ALA A 142 1.09 -10.95 -0.68
CA ALA A 142 2.17 -11.22 -1.63
C ALA A 142 3.49 -10.55 -1.25
N PHE A 143 3.45 -9.46 -0.49
CA PHE A 143 4.63 -8.66 -0.19
C PHE A 143 4.98 -8.67 1.30
N PRO A 144 6.25 -9.00 1.64
CA PRO A 144 6.68 -9.04 3.06
C PRO A 144 6.48 -7.72 3.80
N ASN A 145 6.63 -6.59 3.11
CA ASN A 145 6.44 -5.28 3.73
C ASN A 145 5.00 -5.09 4.22
N GLU A 146 4.03 -5.58 3.46
CA GLU A 146 2.62 -5.48 3.86
C GLU A 146 2.28 -6.45 4.99
N ARG A 147 2.98 -7.58 5.09
CA ARG A 147 2.83 -8.48 6.23
C ARG A 147 3.15 -7.76 7.54
N ARG A 148 4.21 -6.95 7.53
CA ARG A 148 4.58 -6.16 8.72
C ARG A 148 3.50 -5.15 9.08
N VAL A 149 2.80 -4.60 8.10
CA VAL A 149 1.71 -3.66 8.35
C VAL A 149 0.58 -4.34 9.11
N VAL A 150 0.15 -5.53 8.66
CA VAL A 150 -0.93 -6.25 9.35
C VAL A 150 -0.50 -6.79 10.71
N GLU A 151 0.75 -7.17 10.87
CA GLU A 151 1.31 -7.56 12.17
C GLU A 151 1.26 -6.38 13.15
N ARG A 152 1.61 -5.19 12.69
CA ARG A 152 1.57 -3.99 13.51
C ARG A 152 0.13 -3.63 13.88
N ALA A 153 -0.80 -3.79 12.97
CA ALA A 153 -2.22 -3.59 13.26
C ALA A 153 -2.68 -4.55 14.36
N ALA A 154 -2.28 -5.82 14.25
CA ALA A 154 -2.63 -6.82 15.25
C ALA A 154 -2.06 -6.48 16.63
N GLU A 155 -0.81 -6.03 16.69
CA GLU A 155 -0.17 -5.60 17.94
C GLU A 155 -0.90 -4.43 18.58
N LEU A 156 -1.23 -3.41 17.79
CA LEU A 156 -1.94 -2.23 18.30
C LEU A 156 -3.33 -2.59 18.84
N LEU A 157 -4.05 -3.43 18.11
CA LEU A 157 -5.40 -3.83 18.52
C LEU A 157 -5.36 -4.72 19.75
N ALA A 158 -4.36 -5.58 19.90
CA ALA A 158 -4.18 -6.38 21.09
C ALA A 158 -3.89 -5.52 22.32
N ALA A 159 -3.09 -4.46 22.15
CA ALA A 159 -2.78 -3.52 23.23
C ALA A 159 -4.00 -2.70 23.67
N GLU A 160 -4.95 -2.45 22.76
CA GLU A 160 -6.18 -1.73 23.06
C GLU A 160 -7.24 -2.59 23.77
N ARG A 161 -7.00 -3.90 23.90
CA ARG A 161 -7.91 -4.84 24.57
C ARG A 161 -7.26 -5.44 25.80
N PRO A 162 -7.01 -4.63 26.85
CA PRO A 162 -6.40 -5.16 28.06
C PRO A 162 -7.34 -6.16 28.73
N GLY A 163 -6.80 -7.27 29.20
CA GLY A 163 -7.54 -8.27 29.94
C GLY A 163 -8.28 -9.31 29.10
N SER A 164 -8.09 -9.33 27.80
CA SER A 164 -8.65 -10.37 26.93
C SER A 164 -7.63 -11.49 26.70
#